data_8853df75226b58cd5d1001b01253a330
#
_entry.id   8853df75226b58cd5d1001b01253a330
#
_cell.length_a   1.000
_cell.length_b   1.000
_cell.length_c   1.000
_cell.angle_alpha   90.00
_cell.angle_beta   90.00
_cell.angle_gamma   90.00
#
_symmetry.space_group_name_H-M   'P 1'
#
loop_
_entity.id
_entity.type
_entity.pdbx_description
1 polymer ?
#
loop_
_entity_poly.entity_id
_entity_poly.type
_entity_poly.pdbx_seq_one_letter_code
_entity_poly.pdbx_strand_id
1 'polypeptide(L)'
;FIEKNIGIQEYKDDISLTDDEIEIFAAWADAGAPRGNLADMPPPIQWADANEWTIGPPDLIVSTPVMTMPAVAPDYHGEFGPVSTGLTEDRYVKAVEVKEIRLLNDETRAALDQKTREGSGYGRFTIHHLGIHSGDEYYVSEEGRSQFRLTHEIGQNATTYPDDIGVVLPAGTELKFTAHLFASGVPVPVRADVGFKLHPAGYQPKYESWEFSYVGGVGDGLDIPAGEDNVRFDGFYIMPEHGILSTFEPHMHASGRRMCLEAIYPDESGRRGQHQRREMLSCAKYDHNWAKVYVYEDDFAPLLPKGAVLHLTGWYDNTAKNRNVVDPRNWKGHGQRSIDDMFLLLAKLTFLDEEQYAEVAAEREAKQQGQATNQN
;
A
#
# COMPACT_ATOMS: atom_id res chain seq x y z
N PHE A 1 -4.25 -3.86 -9.96
CA PHE A 1 -3.10 -3.72 -10.87
C PHE A 1 -3.13 -2.34 -11.48
N ILE A 2 -1.97 -1.65 -11.51
CA ILE A 2 -1.85 -0.32 -12.10
C ILE A 2 -2.28 -0.32 -13.56
N GLU A 3 -2.99 0.72 -13.99
CA GLU A 3 -3.39 0.88 -15.39
C GLU A 3 -2.29 1.66 -16.13
N LYS A 4 -1.65 0.99 -17.08
CA LYS A 4 -0.63 1.63 -17.93
C LYS A 4 -1.26 2.71 -18.82
N ASN A 5 -0.47 3.68 -19.21
CA ASN A 5 -0.87 4.80 -20.06
C ASN A 5 -1.93 5.74 -19.45
N ILE A 6 -2.10 5.68 -18.13
CA ILE A 6 -2.89 6.65 -17.39
C ILE A 6 -1.94 7.42 -16.47
N GLY A 7 -1.88 8.73 -16.64
CA GLY A 7 -0.89 9.57 -15.99
C GLY A 7 0.50 9.47 -16.62
N ILE A 8 1.46 10.14 -16.02
CA ILE A 8 2.86 10.17 -16.46
C ILE A 8 3.82 9.56 -15.42
N GLN A 9 3.28 9.03 -14.34
CA GLN A 9 4.03 8.49 -13.21
C GLN A 9 4.62 7.11 -13.55
N GLU A 10 5.85 6.89 -13.09
CA GLU A 10 6.50 5.59 -13.09
C GLU A 10 6.57 5.04 -11.65
N TYR A 11 6.65 3.73 -11.52
CA TYR A 11 6.57 3.05 -10.24
C TYR A 11 7.78 2.15 -10.02
N LYS A 12 8.29 2.16 -8.78
CA LYS A 12 9.31 1.22 -8.34
C LYS A 12 8.74 -0.20 -8.37
N ASP A 13 9.58 -1.16 -8.69
CA ASP A 13 9.21 -2.59 -8.71
C ASP A 13 7.97 -2.88 -9.59
N ASP A 14 7.83 -2.21 -10.72
CA ASP A 14 6.78 -2.52 -11.69
C ASP A 14 7.06 -3.89 -12.35
N ILE A 15 6.31 -4.90 -11.91
CA ILE A 15 6.37 -6.27 -12.43
C ILE A 15 5.48 -6.49 -13.66
N SER A 16 4.90 -5.46 -14.22
CA SER A 16 4.03 -5.58 -15.37
C SER A 16 4.84 -5.91 -16.63
N LEU A 17 4.25 -6.75 -17.48
CA LEU A 17 4.85 -7.09 -18.78
C LEU A 17 4.74 -5.90 -19.74
N THR A 18 5.74 -5.75 -20.61
CA THR A 18 5.70 -4.86 -21.76
C THR A 18 4.70 -5.37 -22.80
N ASP A 19 4.27 -4.50 -23.69
CA ASP A 19 3.36 -4.90 -24.77
C ASP A 19 3.99 -5.98 -25.67
N ASP A 20 5.29 -5.88 -25.96
CA ASP A 20 6.04 -6.88 -26.73
C ASP A 20 6.08 -8.24 -26.01
N GLU A 21 6.30 -8.27 -24.70
CA GLU A 21 6.27 -9.49 -23.88
C GLU A 21 4.88 -10.12 -23.87
N ILE A 22 3.83 -9.29 -23.79
CA ILE A 22 2.44 -9.74 -23.86
C ILE A 22 2.15 -10.36 -25.24
N GLU A 23 2.59 -9.73 -26.33
CA GLU A 23 2.43 -10.25 -27.68
C GLU A 23 3.19 -11.58 -27.89
N ILE A 24 4.42 -11.68 -27.41
CA ILE A 24 5.22 -12.92 -27.44
C ILE A 24 4.49 -14.04 -26.70
N PHE A 25 4.00 -13.75 -25.48
CA PHE A 25 3.30 -14.73 -24.66
C PHE A 25 1.98 -15.18 -25.31
N ALA A 26 1.21 -14.24 -25.87
CA ALA A 26 -0.03 -14.54 -26.59
C ALA A 26 0.24 -15.41 -27.82
N ALA A 27 1.22 -15.05 -28.65
CA ALA A 27 1.59 -15.83 -29.83
C ALA A 27 2.07 -17.24 -29.48
N TRP A 28 2.82 -17.40 -28.38
CA TRP A 28 3.23 -18.71 -27.88
C TRP A 28 2.02 -19.56 -27.45
N ALA A 29 1.06 -18.97 -26.74
CA ALA A 29 -0.16 -19.65 -26.30
C ALA A 29 -1.03 -20.06 -27.48
N ASP A 30 -1.23 -19.16 -28.47
CA ASP A 30 -2.01 -19.42 -29.68
C ASP A 30 -1.40 -20.51 -30.57
N ALA A 31 -0.08 -20.64 -30.57
CA ALA A 31 0.66 -21.72 -31.22
C ALA A 31 0.55 -23.09 -30.50
N GLY A 32 -0.24 -23.19 -29.44
CA GLY A 32 -0.43 -24.41 -28.66
C GLY A 32 0.62 -24.62 -27.58
N ALA A 33 1.24 -23.54 -27.12
CA ALA A 33 2.25 -23.53 -26.05
C ALA A 33 3.40 -24.53 -26.29
N PRO A 34 4.08 -24.52 -27.46
CA PRO A 34 5.10 -25.48 -27.78
C PRO A 34 6.24 -25.41 -26.74
N ARG A 35 6.71 -26.60 -26.34
CA ARG A 35 7.88 -26.66 -25.47
C ARG A 35 9.11 -26.20 -26.23
N GLY A 36 9.82 -25.23 -25.70
CA GLY A 36 11.08 -24.78 -26.25
C GLY A 36 12.22 -25.81 -26.13
N ASN A 37 13.40 -25.46 -26.62
CA ASN A 37 14.58 -26.27 -26.49
C ASN A 37 15.04 -26.31 -25.03
N LEU A 38 15.26 -27.51 -24.49
CA LEU A 38 15.73 -27.69 -23.12
C LEU A 38 17.10 -27.07 -22.86
N ALA A 39 17.93 -26.89 -23.91
CA ALA A 39 19.23 -26.26 -23.78
C ALA A 39 19.13 -24.76 -23.51
N ASP A 40 18.00 -24.13 -23.86
CA ASP A 40 17.73 -22.71 -23.67
C ASP A 40 17.02 -22.43 -22.34
N MET A 41 16.71 -23.49 -21.56
CA MET A 41 16.02 -23.34 -20.28
C MET A 41 16.91 -22.57 -19.30
N PRO A 42 16.41 -21.47 -18.71
CA PRO A 42 17.15 -20.76 -17.68
C PRO A 42 17.39 -21.65 -16.46
N PRO A 43 18.42 -21.37 -15.65
CA PRO A 43 18.63 -22.09 -14.40
C PRO A 43 17.37 -21.96 -13.51
N PRO A 44 17.09 -22.95 -12.66
CA PRO A 44 15.98 -22.87 -11.73
C PRO A 44 16.05 -21.59 -10.89
N ILE A 45 14.90 -20.92 -10.72
CA ILE A 45 14.81 -19.74 -9.86
C ILE A 45 15.24 -20.15 -8.45
N GLN A 46 16.23 -19.44 -7.92
CA GLN A 46 16.59 -19.53 -6.51
C GLN A 46 15.69 -18.56 -5.73
N TRP A 47 14.72 -19.11 -5.03
CA TRP A 47 13.88 -18.31 -4.16
C TRP A 47 14.69 -17.84 -2.96
N ALA A 48 14.49 -16.58 -2.55
CA ALA A 48 15.04 -16.07 -1.31
C ALA A 48 14.55 -16.94 -0.12
N ASP A 49 15.41 -17.16 0.86
CA ASP A 49 14.98 -17.83 2.09
C ASP A 49 13.92 -16.97 2.78
N ALA A 50 12.75 -17.54 3.03
CA ALA A 50 11.66 -16.86 3.73
C ALA A 50 12.06 -16.38 5.14
N ASN A 51 13.12 -16.96 5.72
CA ASN A 51 13.65 -16.52 7.02
C ASN A 51 14.59 -15.32 6.91
N GLU A 52 15.13 -15.01 5.74
CA GLU A 52 16.00 -13.87 5.53
C GLU A 52 15.17 -12.59 5.33
N TRP A 53 15.60 -11.49 5.96
CA TRP A 53 15.00 -10.18 5.78
C TRP A 53 15.46 -9.59 4.45
N THR A 54 14.51 -9.15 3.61
CA THR A 54 14.83 -8.54 2.31
C THR A 54 15.48 -7.16 2.47
N ILE A 55 15.18 -6.47 3.58
CA ILE A 55 15.82 -5.20 3.98
C ILE A 55 17.22 -5.40 4.59
N GLY A 56 17.75 -6.64 4.60
CA GLY A 56 18.92 -7.03 5.36
C GLY A 56 18.64 -7.18 6.86
N PRO A 57 19.63 -7.57 7.68
CA PRO A 57 19.42 -7.76 9.11
C PRO A 57 18.83 -6.51 9.76
N PRO A 58 17.65 -6.58 10.42
CA PRO A 58 17.05 -5.45 11.10
C PRO A 58 17.91 -4.96 12.27
N ASP A 59 17.87 -3.66 12.52
CA ASP A 59 18.53 -3.07 13.71
C ASP A 59 17.61 -3.17 14.94
N LEU A 60 16.28 -3.30 14.72
CA LEU A 60 15.27 -3.46 15.76
C LEU A 60 14.18 -4.41 15.23
N ILE A 61 13.71 -5.32 16.07
CA ILE A 61 12.52 -6.14 15.82
C ILE A 61 11.52 -5.91 16.94
N VAL A 62 10.28 -5.54 16.57
CA VAL A 62 9.14 -5.46 17.48
C VAL A 62 8.11 -6.50 17.07
N SER A 63 7.81 -7.43 17.97
CA SER A 63 6.85 -8.51 17.69
C SER A 63 5.49 -8.20 18.29
N THR A 64 4.42 -8.46 17.54
CA THR A 64 3.06 -8.39 18.10
C THR A 64 2.88 -9.41 19.21
N PRO A 65 1.91 -9.23 20.11
CA PRO A 65 1.39 -10.35 20.90
C PRO A 65 0.94 -11.50 20.00
N VAL A 66 0.94 -12.73 20.52
CA VAL A 66 0.42 -13.88 19.76
C VAL A 66 -1.09 -13.75 19.63
N MET A 67 -1.55 -13.80 18.39
CA MET A 67 -2.97 -13.80 18.01
C MET A 67 -3.34 -15.21 17.57
N THR A 68 -4.52 -15.70 17.95
CA THR A 68 -4.97 -17.03 17.52
C THR A 68 -6.28 -16.92 16.79
N MET A 69 -6.26 -17.21 15.48
CA MET A 69 -7.47 -17.29 14.70
C MET A 69 -8.06 -18.70 14.76
N PRO A 70 -9.35 -18.87 15.13
CA PRO A 70 -10.00 -20.19 15.11
C PRO A 70 -10.03 -20.78 13.70
N ALA A 71 -10.22 -22.11 13.62
CA ALA A 71 -10.30 -22.84 12.35
C ALA A 71 -11.40 -22.30 11.43
N VAL A 72 -12.56 -21.97 12.02
CA VAL A 72 -13.73 -21.42 11.33
C VAL A 72 -14.25 -20.25 12.17
N ALA A 73 -14.16 -19.08 11.62
CA ALA A 73 -14.66 -17.85 12.21
C ALA A 73 -14.91 -16.83 11.09
N PRO A 74 -15.74 -15.80 11.30
CA PRO A 74 -15.68 -14.59 10.51
C PRO A 74 -14.26 -14.00 10.59
N ASP A 75 -13.91 -13.17 9.62
CA ASP A 75 -12.72 -12.34 9.72
C ASP A 75 -12.76 -11.49 10.99
N TYR A 76 -11.59 -11.28 11.57
CA TYR A 76 -11.44 -10.55 12.83
C TYR A 76 -10.58 -9.32 12.60
N HIS A 77 -11.08 -8.18 13.03
CA HIS A 77 -10.36 -6.92 13.06
C HIS A 77 -10.22 -6.45 14.51
N GLY A 78 -8.99 -6.14 14.96
CA GLY A 78 -8.78 -5.68 16.33
C GLY A 78 -7.39 -5.14 16.60
N GLU A 79 -7.29 -4.34 17.68
CA GLU A 79 -6.04 -3.74 18.15
C GLU A 79 -5.33 -4.66 19.14
N PHE A 80 -4.02 -4.77 19.02
CA PHE A 80 -3.12 -5.53 19.86
C PHE A 80 -1.95 -4.66 20.32
N GLY A 81 -1.39 -4.95 21.49
CA GLY A 81 -0.33 -4.18 22.11
C GLY A 81 -0.87 -3.31 23.26
N PRO A 82 -0.21 -2.20 23.63
CA PRO A 82 1.04 -1.71 23.06
C PRO A 82 2.27 -2.59 23.37
N VAL A 83 3.29 -2.48 22.52
CA VAL A 83 4.59 -3.12 22.69
C VAL A 83 5.69 -2.09 22.58
N SER A 84 6.56 -2.03 23.59
CA SER A 84 7.67 -1.08 23.61
C SER A 84 8.71 -1.40 22.55
N THR A 85 9.21 -0.35 21.88
CA THR A 85 10.36 -0.43 20.98
C THR A 85 11.69 -0.58 21.75
N GLY A 86 11.75 -0.15 23.00
CA GLY A 86 12.96 -0.10 23.79
C GLY A 86 13.93 1.00 23.37
N LEU A 87 13.58 1.88 22.44
CA LEU A 87 14.44 2.99 22.01
C LEU A 87 14.57 4.03 23.11
N THR A 88 15.80 4.47 23.35
CA THR A 88 16.16 5.50 24.34
C THR A 88 16.49 6.85 23.71
N GLU A 89 16.56 6.91 22.39
CA GLU A 89 16.76 8.11 21.57
C GLU A 89 15.90 8.04 20.33
N ASP A 90 15.63 9.19 19.71
CA ASP A 90 14.92 9.26 18.45
C ASP A 90 15.75 8.61 17.34
N ARG A 91 15.13 7.77 16.53
CA ARG A 91 15.79 7.10 15.42
C ARG A 91 14.96 7.28 14.15
N TYR A 92 15.65 7.45 13.05
CA TYR A 92 15.01 7.51 11.73
C TYR A 92 15.02 6.14 11.07
N VAL A 93 13.86 5.78 10.53
CA VAL A 93 13.63 4.49 9.88
C VAL A 93 14.05 4.60 8.41
N LYS A 94 14.91 3.67 7.96
CA LYS A 94 15.34 3.52 6.58
C LYS A 94 14.45 2.54 5.81
N ALA A 95 14.06 1.45 6.45
CA ALA A 95 13.17 0.45 5.88
C ALA A 95 12.43 -0.31 6.98
N VAL A 96 11.27 -0.84 6.63
CA VAL A 96 10.47 -1.74 7.49
C VAL A 96 10.08 -2.97 6.69
N GLU A 97 10.15 -4.13 7.31
CA GLU A 97 9.63 -5.37 6.76
C GLU A 97 8.80 -6.11 7.81
N VAL A 98 7.67 -6.64 7.39
CA VAL A 98 6.77 -7.42 8.26
C VAL A 98 6.82 -8.88 7.86
N LYS A 99 7.00 -9.76 8.85
CA LYS A 99 6.96 -11.20 8.68
C LYS A 99 5.86 -11.83 9.51
N GLU A 100 4.97 -12.56 8.86
CA GLU A 100 4.01 -13.41 9.56
C GLU A 100 4.71 -14.67 10.08
N ILE A 101 4.74 -14.85 11.39
CA ILE A 101 5.33 -16.01 12.06
C ILE A 101 4.22 -16.89 12.60
N ARG A 102 4.02 -18.06 11.97
CA ARG A 102 3.05 -19.07 12.41
C ARG A 102 3.67 -20.02 13.42
N LEU A 103 3.06 -20.08 14.59
CA LEU A 103 3.53 -20.92 15.69
C LEU A 103 2.81 -22.28 15.64
N LEU A 104 3.09 -23.03 14.57
CA LEU A 104 2.41 -24.29 14.28
C LEU A 104 3.15 -25.49 14.91
N ASN A 105 2.37 -26.42 15.47
CA ASN A 105 2.85 -27.76 15.72
C ASN A 105 2.83 -28.60 14.42
N ASP A 106 3.43 -29.80 14.43
CA ASP A 106 3.55 -30.64 13.24
C ASP A 106 2.18 -31.06 12.67
N GLU A 107 1.20 -31.32 13.53
CA GLU A 107 -0.15 -31.70 13.11
C GLU A 107 -0.86 -30.56 12.37
N THR A 108 -0.84 -29.36 12.94
CA THR A 108 -1.45 -28.18 12.32
C THR A 108 -0.76 -27.80 11.02
N ARG A 109 0.58 -27.94 10.98
CA ARG A 109 1.36 -27.71 9.76
C ARG A 109 0.95 -28.69 8.65
N ALA A 110 0.88 -29.98 8.96
CA ALA A 110 0.47 -31.00 8.00
C ALA A 110 -0.95 -30.77 7.48
N ALA A 111 -1.88 -30.32 8.34
CA ALA A 111 -3.26 -30.00 7.96
C ALA A 111 -3.33 -28.81 7.01
N LEU A 112 -2.55 -27.74 7.25
CA LEU A 112 -2.45 -26.59 6.35
C LEU A 112 -1.84 -26.95 5.00
N ASP A 113 -0.77 -27.74 5.00
CA ASP A 113 -0.10 -28.21 3.79
C ASP A 113 -1.01 -29.08 2.94
N GLN A 114 -1.85 -29.90 3.55
CA GLN A 114 -2.86 -30.69 2.84
C GLN A 114 -3.89 -29.78 2.17
N LYS A 115 -4.46 -28.81 2.88
CA LYS A 115 -5.44 -27.86 2.34
C LYS A 115 -4.87 -27.04 1.18
N THR A 116 -3.63 -26.61 1.30
CA THR A 116 -2.93 -25.88 0.24
C THR A 116 -2.77 -26.74 -1.01
N ARG A 117 -2.42 -28.02 -0.86
CA ARG A 117 -2.31 -28.99 -1.98
C ARG A 117 -3.65 -29.27 -2.66
N GLU A 118 -4.74 -29.26 -1.90
CA GLU A 118 -6.10 -29.41 -2.41
C GLU A 118 -6.59 -28.19 -3.22
N GLY A 119 -5.75 -27.17 -3.36
CA GLY A 119 -6.07 -25.96 -4.13
C GLY A 119 -7.11 -25.05 -3.47
N SER A 120 -7.36 -25.24 -2.18
CA SER A 120 -8.39 -24.48 -1.46
C SER A 120 -8.03 -23.01 -1.23
N GLY A 121 -6.78 -22.61 -1.50
CA GLY A 121 -6.27 -21.27 -1.21
C GLY A 121 -6.15 -20.94 0.30
N TYR A 122 -6.71 -21.79 1.15
CA TYR A 122 -6.63 -21.63 2.59
C TYR A 122 -5.20 -21.79 3.10
N GLY A 123 -4.82 -21.00 4.09
CA GLY A 123 -3.55 -21.11 4.78
C GLY A 123 -2.37 -20.38 4.15
N ARG A 124 -2.56 -19.58 3.11
CA ARG A 124 -1.47 -18.77 2.55
C ARG A 124 -1.01 -17.69 3.52
N PHE A 125 -1.94 -17.04 4.20
CA PHE A 125 -1.70 -16.03 5.23
C PHE A 125 -2.85 -16.06 6.25
N THR A 126 -2.57 -15.63 7.47
CA THR A 126 -3.55 -15.41 8.53
C THR A 126 -3.77 -13.93 8.76
N ILE A 127 -2.70 -13.13 8.63
CA ILE A 127 -2.75 -11.67 8.70
C ILE A 127 -3.01 -11.15 7.29
N HIS A 128 -4.20 -10.58 7.06
CA HIS A 128 -4.57 -9.99 5.78
C HIS A 128 -3.90 -8.62 5.60
N HIS A 129 -4.04 -7.75 6.61
CA HIS A 129 -3.25 -6.53 6.73
C HIS A 129 -2.94 -6.25 8.20
N LEU A 130 -1.94 -5.40 8.42
CA LEU A 130 -1.50 -5.00 9.74
C LEU A 130 -1.20 -3.49 9.75
N GLY A 131 -2.04 -2.73 10.44
CA GLY A 131 -1.72 -1.36 10.82
C GLY A 131 -0.69 -1.37 11.95
N ILE A 132 0.34 -0.55 11.85
CA ILE A 132 1.40 -0.39 12.86
C ILE A 132 1.47 1.09 13.19
N HIS A 133 1.21 1.47 14.42
CA HIS A 133 1.12 2.87 14.80
C HIS A 133 1.57 3.13 16.24
N SER A 134 2.08 4.32 16.50
CA SER A 134 2.52 4.75 17.84
C SER A 134 1.50 5.63 18.58
N GLY A 135 0.34 5.86 18.00
CA GLY A 135 -0.71 6.71 18.57
C GLY A 135 -2.10 6.18 18.26
N ASP A 136 -3.03 7.08 17.93
CA ASP A 136 -4.38 6.71 17.47
C ASP A 136 -4.34 6.33 15.99
N GLU A 137 -4.95 5.21 15.62
CA GLU A 137 -4.96 4.72 14.23
C GLU A 137 -5.70 5.68 13.27
N TYR A 138 -6.76 6.30 13.74
CA TYR A 138 -7.68 7.07 12.90
C TYR A 138 -7.56 8.58 13.05
N TYR A 139 -6.87 9.06 14.10
CA TYR A 139 -6.80 10.49 14.40
C TYR A 139 -5.41 11.06 14.17
N VAL A 140 -5.29 11.92 13.16
CA VAL A 140 -4.07 12.73 12.93
C VAL A 140 -4.34 14.14 13.41
N SER A 141 -4.04 14.44 14.68
CA SER A 141 -3.97 15.84 15.14
C SER A 141 -2.69 16.50 14.60
N GLU A 142 -2.62 17.83 14.62
CA GLU A 142 -1.35 18.53 14.32
C GLU A 142 -0.22 18.07 15.26
N GLU A 143 -0.53 17.74 16.50
CA GLU A 143 0.38 17.15 17.48
C GLU A 143 0.72 15.69 17.15
N GLY A 144 -0.13 14.98 16.41
CA GLY A 144 0.06 13.59 15.99
C GLY A 144 1.00 13.41 14.79
N ARG A 145 1.53 14.49 14.23
CA ARG A 145 2.52 14.44 13.14
C ARG A 145 3.81 13.71 13.52
N SER A 146 4.12 13.60 14.81
CA SER A 146 5.26 12.84 15.33
C SER A 146 4.99 11.35 15.55
N GLN A 147 3.84 10.83 15.11
CA GLN A 147 3.47 9.44 15.34
C GLN A 147 3.92 8.57 14.16
N PHE A 148 4.62 7.48 14.47
CA PHE A 148 4.94 6.47 13.49
C PHE A 148 3.67 5.74 13.03
N ARG A 149 3.52 5.56 11.72
CA ARG A 149 2.43 4.79 11.10
C ARG A 149 2.91 4.07 9.87
N LEU A 150 2.46 2.84 9.72
CA LEU A 150 2.68 2.01 8.55
C LEU A 150 1.51 1.04 8.42
N THR A 151 1.08 0.79 7.18
CA THR A 151 0.20 -0.34 6.88
C THR A 151 1.00 -1.38 6.09
N HIS A 152 0.94 -2.62 6.56
CA HIS A 152 1.42 -3.78 5.84
C HIS A 152 0.24 -4.45 5.15
N GLU A 153 0.36 -4.63 3.86
CA GLU A 153 -0.61 -5.33 3.00
C GLU A 153 -0.01 -6.65 2.48
N ILE A 154 -0.86 -7.62 2.22
CA ILE A 154 -0.42 -8.95 1.74
C ILE A 154 0.39 -8.93 0.43
N GLY A 155 0.29 -7.87 -0.34
CA GLY A 155 1.05 -7.67 -1.58
C GLY A 155 2.41 -7.01 -1.38
N GLN A 156 2.73 -6.54 -0.17
CA GLN A 156 3.98 -5.83 0.10
C GLN A 156 4.46 -6.05 1.52
N ASN A 157 5.53 -6.84 1.67
CA ASN A 157 6.09 -7.15 2.98
C ASN A 157 7.11 -6.13 3.48
N ALA A 158 7.78 -5.41 2.57
CA ALA A 158 8.82 -4.45 2.89
C ALA A 158 8.55 -3.08 2.29
N THR A 159 8.90 -2.04 3.02
CA THR A 159 8.88 -0.64 2.59
C THR A 159 10.25 -0.05 2.84
N THR A 160 10.86 0.53 1.80
CA THR A 160 12.11 1.30 1.90
C THR A 160 11.81 2.76 1.62
N TYR A 161 12.31 3.63 2.48
CA TYR A 161 12.14 5.08 2.35
C TYR A 161 13.31 5.68 1.55
N PRO A 162 13.08 6.77 0.79
CA PRO A 162 14.17 7.55 0.19
C PRO A 162 15.15 8.03 1.27
N ASP A 163 16.45 8.09 0.93
CA ASP A 163 17.50 8.42 1.89
C ASP A 163 17.42 9.88 2.42
N ASP A 164 16.72 10.77 1.74
CA ASP A 164 16.52 12.17 2.13
C ASP A 164 15.24 12.41 2.94
N ILE A 165 14.39 11.41 3.07
CA ILE A 165 13.13 11.48 3.82
C ILE A 165 13.28 10.79 5.17
N GLY A 166 13.01 11.53 6.25
CA GLY A 166 13.06 11.01 7.61
C GLY A 166 11.71 10.59 8.13
N VAL A 167 11.58 9.30 8.44
CA VAL A 167 10.44 8.74 9.18
C VAL A 167 10.92 8.48 10.60
N VAL A 168 10.46 9.29 11.54
CA VAL A 168 10.93 9.23 12.92
C VAL A 168 10.23 8.13 13.73
N LEU A 169 11.00 7.43 14.54
CA LEU A 169 10.54 6.55 15.61
C LEU A 169 11.08 7.12 16.93
N PRO A 170 10.26 7.89 17.67
CA PRO A 170 10.71 8.62 18.86
C PRO A 170 11.20 7.71 19.98
N ALA A 171 12.04 8.26 20.86
CA ALA A 171 12.46 7.60 22.10
C ALA A 171 11.25 7.21 22.95
N GLY A 172 11.29 6.00 23.52
CA GLY A 172 10.21 5.50 24.37
C GLY A 172 8.93 5.13 23.64
N THR A 173 8.95 5.12 22.30
CA THR A 173 7.76 4.73 21.50
C THR A 173 7.26 3.33 21.85
N GLU A 174 5.96 3.23 22.03
CA GLU A 174 5.23 1.97 22.08
C GLU A 174 4.42 1.84 20.81
N LEU A 175 4.44 0.66 20.18
CA LEU A 175 3.69 0.35 18.97
C LEU A 175 2.43 -0.45 19.30
N LYS A 176 1.34 -0.05 18.70
CA LYS A 176 0.08 -0.76 18.63
C LYS A 176 -0.09 -1.35 17.24
N PHE A 177 -0.87 -2.41 17.16
CA PHE A 177 -1.05 -3.16 15.94
C PHE A 177 -2.53 -3.41 15.71
N THR A 178 -3.06 -2.91 14.60
CA THR A 178 -4.43 -3.23 14.17
C THR A 178 -4.35 -4.34 13.14
N ALA A 179 -4.75 -5.55 13.53
CA ALA A 179 -4.67 -6.73 12.67
C ALA A 179 -6.03 -7.12 12.11
N HIS A 180 -6.07 -7.39 10.81
CA HIS A 180 -7.18 -8.03 10.14
C HIS A 180 -6.80 -9.49 9.85
N LEU A 181 -7.48 -10.44 10.52
CA LEU A 181 -7.12 -11.85 10.52
C LEU A 181 -8.19 -12.69 9.83
N PHE A 182 -7.72 -13.68 9.05
CA PHE A 182 -8.56 -14.65 8.35
C PHE A 182 -8.45 -16.05 8.94
N ALA A 183 -9.58 -16.74 9.02
CA ALA A 183 -9.63 -18.15 9.37
C ALA A 183 -9.10 -19.01 8.20
N SER A 184 -8.26 -19.98 8.51
CA SER A 184 -7.59 -20.83 7.52
C SER A 184 -8.08 -22.28 7.48
N GLY A 185 -9.17 -22.58 8.19
CA GLY A 185 -9.72 -23.93 8.32
C GLY A 185 -9.01 -24.81 9.35
N VAL A 186 -7.96 -24.30 9.98
CA VAL A 186 -7.29 -24.86 11.16
C VAL A 186 -6.97 -23.74 12.14
N PRO A 187 -6.88 -23.97 13.46
CA PRO A 187 -6.46 -22.93 14.40
C PRO A 187 -5.01 -22.55 14.13
N VAL A 188 -4.73 -21.27 13.95
CA VAL A 188 -3.38 -20.78 13.69
C VAL A 188 -2.99 -19.72 14.73
N PRO A 189 -2.13 -20.05 15.70
CA PRO A 189 -1.42 -19.07 16.48
C PRO A 189 -0.40 -18.35 15.60
N VAL A 190 -0.50 -17.02 15.54
CA VAL A 190 0.33 -16.17 14.68
C VAL A 190 0.81 -14.95 15.43
N ARG A 191 2.01 -14.48 15.11
CA ARG A 191 2.46 -13.14 15.44
C ARG A 191 3.07 -12.50 14.19
N ALA A 192 3.14 -11.19 14.17
CA ALA A 192 3.95 -10.47 13.20
C ALA A 192 5.25 -10.02 13.86
N ASP A 193 6.38 -10.29 13.21
CA ASP A 193 7.66 -9.70 13.54
C ASP A 193 7.88 -8.50 12.60
N VAL A 194 7.96 -7.29 13.16
CA VAL A 194 8.20 -6.04 12.44
C VAL A 194 9.66 -5.68 12.59
N GLY A 195 10.42 -5.84 11.51
CA GLY A 195 11.84 -5.52 11.44
C GLY A 195 12.06 -4.10 10.92
N PHE A 196 12.83 -3.31 11.65
CA PHE A 196 13.20 -1.95 11.27
C PHE A 196 14.68 -1.89 10.91
N LYS A 197 14.97 -1.35 9.74
CA LYS A 197 16.29 -0.86 9.38
C LYS A 197 16.37 0.61 9.72
N LEU A 198 17.36 1.01 10.51
CA LEU A 198 17.49 2.37 11.02
C LEU A 198 18.66 3.09 10.33
N HIS A 199 18.51 4.39 10.13
CA HIS A 199 19.66 5.22 9.80
C HIS A 199 20.66 5.26 10.97
N PRO A 200 21.94 5.56 10.72
CA PRO A 200 22.92 5.77 11.79
C PRO A 200 22.44 6.78 12.84
N ALA A 201 22.88 6.62 14.08
CA ALA A 201 22.62 7.61 15.13
C ALA A 201 23.10 9.00 14.71
N GLY A 202 22.30 10.03 14.97
CA GLY A 202 22.60 11.41 14.56
C GLY A 202 22.32 11.74 13.08
N TYR A 203 21.73 10.81 12.33
CA TYR A 203 21.24 11.13 10.99
C TYR A 203 20.22 12.28 11.04
N GLN A 204 20.32 13.19 10.05
CA GLN A 204 19.38 14.29 9.86
C GLN A 204 18.79 14.18 8.47
N PRO A 205 17.48 13.97 8.31
CA PRO A 205 16.83 13.94 7.02
C PRO A 205 16.81 15.35 6.39
N LYS A 206 16.78 15.40 5.07
CA LYS A 206 16.52 16.66 4.35
C LYS A 206 15.07 17.09 4.53
N TYR A 207 14.14 16.11 4.49
CA TYR A 207 12.71 16.32 4.67
C TYR A 207 12.19 15.42 5.77
N GLU A 208 11.38 15.96 6.67
CA GLU A 208 10.64 15.16 7.63
C GLU A 208 9.37 14.64 6.98
N SER A 209 9.20 13.32 6.98
CA SER A 209 7.99 12.68 6.47
C SER A 209 7.04 12.34 7.59
N TRP A 210 5.80 12.72 7.40
CA TRP A 210 4.67 12.28 8.19
C TRP A 210 3.98 11.17 7.42
N GLU A 211 4.20 9.95 7.84
CA GLU A 211 3.58 8.84 7.16
C GLU A 211 2.10 8.79 7.45
N PHE A 212 1.37 8.53 6.43
CA PHE A 212 -0.02 8.18 6.43
C PHE A 212 -1.02 9.34 6.39
N SER A 213 -1.60 9.52 5.24
CA SER A 213 -2.74 10.39 5.05
C SER A 213 -3.91 9.60 4.49
N TYR A 214 -5.06 9.68 5.14
CA TYR A 214 -6.31 9.29 4.52
C TYR A 214 -6.69 10.37 3.52
N VAL A 215 -6.65 10.04 2.24
CA VAL A 215 -7.08 10.95 1.18
C VAL A 215 -8.47 10.54 0.72
N GLY A 216 -9.42 11.45 0.86
CA GLY A 216 -10.68 11.42 0.12
C GLY A 216 -11.75 10.42 0.56
N GLY A 217 -11.64 9.78 1.71
CA GLY A 217 -12.67 8.84 2.17
C GLY A 217 -14.06 9.48 2.34
N VAL A 218 -15.12 8.75 2.03
CA VAL A 218 -16.51 9.18 2.26
C VAL A 218 -17.10 8.66 3.58
N GLY A 219 -16.34 7.82 4.31
CA GLY A 219 -16.76 7.28 5.60
C GLY A 219 -18.18 6.71 5.56
N ASP A 220 -19.04 7.15 6.48
CA ASP A 220 -20.43 6.70 6.60
C ASP A 220 -21.31 7.06 5.38
N GLY A 221 -20.81 7.85 4.44
CA GLY A 221 -21.49 8.15 3.16
C GLY A 221 -21.35 7.06 2.11
N LEU A 222 -20.63 5.97 2.37
CA LEU A 222 -20.49 4.86 1.44
C LEU A 222 -21.79 4.07 1.36
N ASP A 223 -22.43 4.06 0.19
CA ASP A 223 -23.73 3.43 -0.07
C ASP A 223 -23.65 2.61 -1.36
N ILE A 224 -23.40 1.30 -1.23
CA ILE A 224 -23.28 0.37 -2.35
C ILE A 224 -24.51 -0.54 -2.37
N PRO A 225 -25.48 -0.27 -3.28
CA PRO A 225 -26.73 -1.04 -3.32
C PRO A 225 -26.53 -2.51 -3.64
N ALA A 226 -27.45 -3.33 -3.19
CA ALA A 226 -27.49 -4.75 -3.48
C ALA A 226 -27.68 -5.00 -5.00
N GLY A 227 -26.84 -5.86 -5.57
CA GLY A 227 -26.96 -6.30 -6.96
C GLY A 227 -26.51 -5.28 -8.03
N GLU A 228 -26.01 -4.12 -7.62
CA GLU A 228 -25.55 -3.07 -8.53
C GLU A 228 -24.08 -3.21 -8.89
N ASP A 229 -23.74 -2.90 -10.14
CA ASP A 229 -22.36 -2.78 -10.59
C ASP A 229 -22.03 -1.34 -10.97
N ASN A 230 -20.74 -1.06 -11.14
CA ASN A 230 -20.22 0.24 -11.53
C ASN A 230 -20.70 1.41 -10.64
N VAL A 231 -20.94 1.13 -9.34
CA VAL A 231 -21.30 2.15 -8.35
C VAL A 231 -20.09 3.03 -8.11
N ARG A 232 -20.23 4.35 -8.35
CA ARG A 232 -19.13 5.31 -8.29
C ARG A 232 -19.21 6.17 -7.03
N PHE A 233 -18.05 6.38 -6.42
CA PHE A 233 -17.86 7.37 -5.36
C PHE A 233 -16.72 8.32 -5.71
N ASP A 234 -16.85 9.56 -5.22
CA ASP A 234 -15.85 10.62 -5.37
C ASP A 234 -15.50 11.16 -3.99
N GLY A 235 -14.22 11.33 -3.73
CA GLY A 235 -13.69 11.91 -2.51
C GLY A 235 -12.66 12.98 -2.82
N PHE A 236 -12.46 13.91 -1.89
CA PHE A 236 -11.58 15.06 -2.10
C PHE A 236 -10.72 15.33 -0.87
N TYR A 237 -9.46 15.66 -1.11
CA TYR A 237 -8.54 16.10 -0.08
C TYR A 237 -7.82 17.36 -0.57
N ILE A 238 -7.84 18.41 0.23
CA ILE A 238 -7.15 19.66 -0.08
C ILE A 238 -5.78 19.62 0.60
N MET A 239 -4.72 19.77 -0.17
CA MET A 239 -3.35 19.82 0.35
C MET A 239 -3.21 21.00 1.32
N PRO A 240 -2.98 20.73 2.63
CA PRO A 240 -2.84 21.82 3.62
C PRO A 240 -1.52 22.56 3.47
N GLU A 241 -0.51 21.88 2.97
CA GLU A 241 0.85 22.36 2.73
C GLU A 241 1.36 21.84 1.39
N HIS A 242 2.49 22.33 0.89
CA HIS A 242 3.18 21.70 -0.23
C HIS A 242 3.61 20.29 0.14
N GLY A 243 3.76 19.41 -0.84
CA GLY A 243 4.20 18.07 -0.51
C GLY A 243 4.54 17.18 -1.69
N ILE A 244 5.20 16.08 -1.39
CA ILE A 244 5.50 14.99 -2.33
C ILE A 244 4.61 13.80 -1.96
N LEU A 245 3.86 13.30 -2.92
CA LEU A 245 3.09 12.08 -2.80
C LEU A 245 3.96 10.89 -3.21
N SER A 246 4.40 10.08 -2.26
CA SER A 246 5.35 8.98 -2.52
C SER A 246 4.67 7.67 -2.92
N THR A 247 3.38 7.48 -2.55
CA THR A 247 2.67 6.22 -2.83
C THR A 247 1.24 6.44 -3.29
N PHE A 248 0.74 5.48 -4.07
CA PHE A 248 -0.67 5.30 -4.39
C PHE A 248 -1.10 3.92 -3.91
N GLU A 249 -1.89 3.87 -2.85
CA GLU A 249 -2.37 2.65 -2.21
C GLU A 249 -3.89 2.68 -2.11
N PRO A 250 -4.60 2.19 -3.18
CA PRO A 250 -6.04 2.11 -3.15
C PRO A 250 -6.50 1.12 -2.09
N HIS A 251 -7.37 1.56 -1.18
CA HIS A 251 -7.94 0.71 -0.15
C HIS A 251 -9.46 0.65 -0.25
N MET A 252 -9.94 -0.54 -0.54
CA MET A 252 -11.35 -0.92 -0.70
C MET A 252 -11.50 -2.33 -0.09
N HIS A 253 -12.73 -2.86 -0.04
CA HIS A 253 -12.95 -4.25 0.33
C HIS A 253 -13.46 -5.10 -0.86
N ALA A 254 -14.23 -6.14 -0.56
CA ALA A 254 -14.59 -7.18 -1.50
C ALA A 254 -15.36 -6.70 -2.74
N SER A 255 -16.13 -5.61 -2.66
CA SER A 255 -16.84 -5.07 -3.82
C SER A 255 -16.03 -4.05 -4.63
N GLY A 256 -14.88 -3.59 -4.15
CA GLY A 256 -14.00 -2.68 -4.86
C GLY A 256 -13.46 -3.25 -6.17
N ARG A 257 -13.42 -2.42 -7.22
CA ARG A 257 -12.99 -2.83 -8.57
C ARG A 257 -11.92 -1.96 -9.18
N ARG A 258 -11.93 -0.66 -8.87
CA ARG A 258 -11.03 0.30 -9.48
C ARG A 258 -10.97 1.56 -8.62
N MET A 259 -9.81 2.18 -8.57
CA MET A 259 -9.62 3.49 -7.97
C MET A 259 -8.69 4.34 -8.84
N CYS A 260 -9.02 5.63 -8.96
CA CYS A 260 -8.20 6.62 -9.64
C CYS A 260 -7.94 7.81 -8.74
N LEU A 261 -6.79 8.44 -8.93
CA LEU A 261 -6.37 9.66 -8.27
C LEU A 261 -6.05 10.72 -9.32
N GLU A 262 -6.66 11.90 -9.19
CA GLU A 262 -6.42 13.08 -10.01
C GLU A 262 -5.96 14.24 -9.11
N ALA A 263 -5.01 15.03 -9.58
CA ALA A 263 -4.67 16.31 -8.97
C ALA A 263 -5.31 17.47 -9.73
N ILE A 264 -5.92 18.40 -8.99
CA ILE A 264 -6.49 19.64 -9.49
C ILE A 264 -5.67 20.76 -8.86
N TYR A 265 -4.92 21.48 -9.67
CA TYR A 265 -3.99 22.50 -9.20
C TYR A 265 -4.70 23.84 -8.98
N PRO A 266 -4.27 24.63 -7.98
CA PRO A 266 -4.81 25.97 -7.78
C PRO A 266 -4.56 26.85 -9.02
N ASP A 267 -5.51 27.75 -9.31
CA ASP A 267 -5.37 28.73 -10.39
C ASP A 267 -4.46 29.87 -9.96
N GLU A 268 -3.21 29.81 -10.34
CA GLU A 268 -2.21 30.87 -10.07
C GLU A 268 -2.43 32.14 -10.92
N SER A 269 -3.23 32.06 -11.99
CA SER A 269 -3.44 33.17 -12.91
C SER A 269 -4.34 34.30 -12.36
N GLY A 270 -5.09 33.99 -11.27
CA GLY A 270 -6.06 34.92 -10.70
C GLY A 270 -7.23 35.31 -11.63
N ARG A 271 -7.34 34.67 -12.78
CA ARG A 271 -8.39 34.92 -13.78
C ARG A 271 -9.52 33.91 -13.60
N ARG A 272 -10.62 34.35 -12.99
CA ARG A 272 -11.82 33.50 -12.86
C ARG A 272 -12.23 32.92 -14.22
N GLY A 273 -12.30 31.58 -14.30
CA GLY A 273 -12.88 30.86 -15.43
C GLY A 273 -11.88 30.41 -16.51
N GLN A 274 -10.56 30.52 -16.30
CA GLN A 274 -9.59 29.82 -17.13
C GLN A 274 -9.33 28.43 -16.60
N HIS A 275 -9.02 27.49 -17.50
CA HIS A 275 -8.92 26.07 -17.24
C HIS A 275 -7.97 25.76 -16.07
N GLN A 276 -8.53 25.30 -14.96
CA GLN A 276 -7.76 24.69 -13.87
C GLN A 276 -6.95 23.53 -14.42
N ARG A 277 -5.64 23.50 -14.19
CA ARG A 277 -4.81 22.37 -14.56
C ARG A 277 -5.29 21.14 -13.77
N ARG A 278 -5.60 20.09 -14.49
CA ARG A 278 -5.97 18.80 -13.93
C ARG A 278 -5.02 17.74 -14.48
N GLU A 279 -4.62 16.83 -13.64
CA GLU A 279 -3.68 15.78 -14.00
C GLU A 279 -4.13 14.47 -13.37
N MET A 280 -4.40 13.48 -14.22
CA MET A 280 -4.63 12.13 -13.74
C MET A 280 -3.30 11.55 -13.28
N LEU A 281 -3.17 11.26 -12.00
CA LEU A 281 -1.93 10.76 -11.42
C LEU A 281 -1.82 9.24 -11.58
N SER A 282 -2.84 8.50 -11.13
CA SER A 282 -2.80 7.05 -11.12
C SER A 282 -4.19 6.44 -11.20
N CYS A 283 -4.31 5.29 -11.81
CA CYS A 283 -5.47 4.41 -11.71
C CYS A 283 -5.02 2.98 -11.52
N ALA A 284 -5.72 2.23 -10.69
CA ALA A 284 -5.48 0.80 -10.53
C ALA A 284 -6.79 0.01 -10.52
N LYS A 285 -6.78 -1.14 -11.16
CA LYS A 285 -7.78 -2.19 -10.93
C LYS A 285 -7.50 -2.78 -9.54
N TYR A 286 -8.54 -2.84 -8.74
CA TYR A 286 -8.46 -3.35 -7.38
C TYR A 286 -8.89 -4.81 -7.31
N ASP A 287 -8.16 -5.59 -6.52
CA ASP A 287 -8.54 -6.95 -6.13
C ASP A 287 -8.30 -7.10 -4.62
N HIS A 288 -9.36 -7.39 -3.87
CA HIS A 288 -9.31 -7.55 -2.41
C HIS A 288 -8.31 -8.62 -1.94
N ASN A 289 -8.06 -9.64 -2.76
CA ASN A 289 -7.09 -10.69 -2.42
C ASN A 289 -5.64 -10.34 -2.79
N TRP A 290 -5.41 -9.17 -3.36
CA TRP A 290 -4.10 -8.68 -3.76
C TRP A 290 -4.04 -7.15 -3.64
N ALA A 291 -4.20 -6.65 -2.43
CA ALA A 291 -3.97 -5.23 -2.14
C ALA A 291 -2.49 -4.90 -2.36
N LYS A 292 -2.21 -3.85 -3.11
CA LYS A 292 -0.86 -3.46 -3.46
C LYS A 292 -0.64 -1.96 -3.25
N VAL A 293 0.51 -1.65 -2.68
CA VAL A 293 1.06 -0.30 -2.61
C VAL A 293 1.88 -0.04 -3.87
N TYR A 294 1.57 1.01 -4.60
CA TYR A 294 2.36 1.47 -5.74
C TYR A 294 3.24 2.63 -5.28
N VAL A 295 4.55 2.40 -5.27
CA VAL A 295 5.55 3.39 -4.89
C VAL A 295 6.02 4.10 -6.15
N TYR A 296 5.87 5.43 -6.21
CA TYR A 296 6.36 6.19 -7.34
C TYR A 296 7.89 6.17 -7.41
N GLU A 297 8.44 6.19 -8.63
CA GLU A 297 9.84 6.55 -8.82
C GLU A 297 10.10 7.97 -8.31
N ASP A 298 11.26 8.24 -7.73
CA ASP A 298 11.53 9.48 -7.00
C ASP A 298 11.33 10.74 -7.87
N ASP A 299 11.73 10.66 -9.14
CA ASP A 299 11.59 11.77 -10.10
C ASP A 299 10.14 11.91 -10.64
N PHE A 300 9.30 10.87 -10.48
CA PHE A 300 7.90 10.83 -10.92
C PHE A 300 6.89 10.99 -9.78
N ALA A 301 7.33 10.96 -8.53
CA ALA A 301 6.45 11.19 -7.38
C ALA A 301 5.79 12.58 -7.50
N PRO A 302 4.43 12.68 -7.49
CA PRO A 302 3.76 13.95 -7.67
C PRO A 302 4.20 15.00 -6.67
N LEU A 303 4.66 16.15 -7.15
CA LEU A 303 4.97 17.34 -6.37
C LEU A 303 3.73 18.26 -6.38
N LEU A 304 3.11 18.40 -5.23
CA LEU A 304 1.81 19.02 -5.06
C LEU A 304 1.95 20.36 -4.33
N PRO A 305 1.45 21.48 -4.90
CA PRO A 305 1.44 22.74 -4.19
C PRO A 305 0.36 22.77 -3.11
N LYS A 306 0.54 23.61 -2.10
CA LYS A 306 -0.50 23.96 -1.13
C LYS A 306 -1.77 24.39 -1.84
N GLY A 307 -2.91 23.87 -1.39
CA GLY A 307 -4.21 24.16 -1.99
C GLY A 307 -4.55 23.32 -3.23
N ALA A 308 -3.66 22.45 -3.69
CA ALA A 308 -4.02 21.43 -4.68
C ALA A 308 -5.11 20.53 -4.11
N VAL A 309 -6.05 20.12 -4.97
CA VAL A 309 -7.12 19.19 -4.58
C VAL A 309 -6.81 17.82 -5.17
N LEU A 310 -6.65 16.84 -4.32
CA LEU A 310 -6.61 15.44 -4.71
C LEU A 310 -8.04 14.93 -4.83
N HIS A 311 -8.42 14.51 -6.03
CA HIS A 311 -9.73 13.95 -6.33
C HIS A 311 -9.60 12.43 -6.50
N LEU A 312 -10.18 11.71 -5.57
CA LEU A 312 -10.24 10.26 -5.57
C LEU A 312 -11.54 9.79 -6.18
N THR A 313 -11.49 8.84 -7.09
CA THR A 313 -12.68 8.21 -7.66
C THR A 313 -12.57 6.69 -7.51
N GLY A 314 -13.60 6.05 -6.93
CA GLY A 314 -13.69 4.62 -6.75
C GLY A 314 -14.90 4.02 -7.45
N TRP A 315 -14.78 2.76 -7.91
CA TRP A 315 -15.88 1.99 -8.52
C TRP A 315 -16.03 0.65 -7.85
N TYR A 316 -17.28 0.25 -7.64
CA TYR A 316 -17.67 -0.96 -6.93
C TYR A 316 -18.58 -1.83 -7.79
N ASP A 317 -18.51 -3.14 -7.58
CA ASP A 317 -19.37 -4.15 -8.16
C ASP A 317 -19.87 -5.09 -7.06
N ASN A 318 -21.13 -4.88 -6.65
CA ASN A 318 -21.81 -5.71 -5.65
C ASN A 318 -22.74 -6.73 -6.33
N THR A 319 -22.33 -7.30 -7.45
CA THR A 319 -23.10 -8.32 -8.19
C THR A 319 -22.52 -9.72 -7.99
N ALA A 320 -23.31 -10.73 -8.38
CA ALA A 320 -22.85 -12.12 -8.39
C ALA A 320 -21.70 -12.40 -9.40
N LYS A 321 -21.35 -11.47 -10.28
CA LYS A 321 -20.20 -11.58 -11.19
C LYS A 321 -18.88 -11.32 -10.46
N ASN A 322 -18.92 -10.54 -9.39
CA ASN A 322 -17.75 -10.27 -8.56
C ASN A 322 -17.53 -11.44 -7.59
N ARG A 323 -16.48 -12.23 -7.84
CA ARG A 323 -16.15 -13.44 -7.06
C ARG A 323 -15.78 -13.17 -5.61
N ASN A 324 -15.39 -11.94 -5.28
CA ASN A 324 -15.00 -11.55 -3.92
C ASN A 324 -16.24 -11.20 -3.06
N VAL A 325 -17.39 -10.94 -3.68
CA VAL A 325 -18.63 -10.61 -2.98
C VAL A 325 -19.30 -11.89 -2.49
N VAL A 326 -19.43 -12.03 -1.18
CA VAL A 326 -20.02 -13.24 -0.55
C VAL A 326 -21.51 -13.31 -0.79
N ASP A 327 -22.25 -12.22 -0.60
CA ASP A 327 -23.69 -12.15 -0.84
C ASP A 327 -24.07 -10.81 -1.48
N PRO A 328 -24.33 -10.81 -2.80
CA PRO A 328 -24.68 -9.60 -3.54
C PRO A 328 -26.11 -9.11 -3.30
N ARG A 329 -26.92 -9.85 -2.54
CA ARG A 329 -28.28 -9.44 -2.16
C ARG A 329 -28.31 -8.45 -1.03
N ASN A 330 -27.17 -8.25 -0.36
CA ASN A 330 -27.03 -7.31 0.75
C ASN A 330 -26.43 -5.98 0.27
N TRP A 331 -27.00 -4.90 0.77
CA TRP A 331 -26.39 -3.58 0.74
C TRP A 331 -25.06 -3.58 1.50
N LYS A 332 -24.11 -2.74 1.10
CA LYS A 332 -22.81 -2.54 1.76
C LYS A 332 -22.61 -1.08 2.07
N GLY A 333 -22.17 -0.82 3.28
CA GLY A 333 -21.73 0.49 3.75
C GLY A 333 -20.31 0.45 4.29
N HIS A 334 -19.86 1.56 4.86
CA HIS A 334 -18.57 1.65 5.50
C HIS A 334 -18.46 0.69 6.69
N GLY A 335 -17.33 -0.01 6.80
CA GLY A 335 -17.02 -0.88 7.92
C GLY A 335 -15.69 -1.61 7.75
N GLN A 336 -15.25 -2.23 8.84
CA GLN A 336 -13.91 -2.85 8.94
C GLN A 336 -13.86 -4.31 8.44
N ARG A 337 -15.00 -4.97 8.29
CA ARG A 337 -15.06 -6.38 7.90
C ARG A 337 -14.97 -6.52 6.37
N SER A 338 -14.47 -7.63 5.87
CA SER A 338 -14.42 -7.90 4.42
C SER A 338 -15.80 -7.88 3.74
N ILE A 339 -16.89 -8.10 4.50
CA ILE A 339 -18.26 -8.03 3.99
C ILE A 339 -18.83 -6.60 3.93
N ASP A 340 -18.27 -5.69 4.70
CA ASP A 340 -18.50 -4.24 4.57
C ASP A 340 -17.59 -3.69 3.44
N ASP A 341 -17.53 -2.40 3.25
CA ASP A 341 -16.58 -1.82 2.29
C ASP A 341 -15.93 -0.55 2.82
N MET A 342 -14.88 -0.11 2.16
CA MET A 342 -14.17 1.13 2.42
C MET A 342 -13.93 1.88 1.13
N PHE A 343 -13.77 3.19 1.24
CA PHE A 343 -13.34 4.05 0.15
C PHE A 343 -12.30 5.04 0.67
N LEU A 344 -11.04 4.70 0.53
CA LEU A 344 -9.95 5.60 0.93
C LEU A 344 -8.66 5.28 0.16
N LEU A 345 -7.84 6.28 0.03
CA LEU A 345 -6.47 6.15 -0.43
C LEU A 345 -5.55 6.27 0.79
N LEU A 346 -4.76 5.25 1.03
CA LEU A 346 -3.65 5.31 1.97
C LEU A 346 -2.46 5.88 1.20
N ALA A 347 -1.97 7.05 1.63
CA ALA A 347 -0.93 7.76 0.90
C ALA A 347 0.20 8.16 1.83
N LYS A 348 1.42 8.11 1.32
CA LYS A 348 2.59 8.66 2.00
C LYS A 348 2.86 10.04 1.43
N LEU A 349 2.67 11.05 2.27
CA LEU A 349 2.89 12.44 1.94
C LEU A 349 4.05 12.99 2.77
N THR A 350 5.06 13.53 2.10
CA THR A 350 6.10 14.33 2.72
C THR A 350 5.72 15.79 2.55
N PHE A 351 5.42 16.48 3.65
CA PHE A 351 5.09 17.91 3.59
C PHE A 351 6.36 18.75 3.49
N LEU A 352 6.27 19.83 2.72
CA LEU A 352 7.36 20.74 2.42
C LEU A 352 6.94 22.16 2.79
N ASP A 353 7.88 22.94 3.32
CA ASP A 353 7.72 24.38 3.37
C ASP A 353 7.90 25.02 1.98
N GLU A 354 7.71 26.34 1.90
CA GLU A 354 7.79 27.09 0.64
C GLU A 354 9.18 27.01 -0.02
N GLU A 355 10.25 27.07 0.80
CA GLU A 355 11.63 27.03 0.32
C GLU A 355 12.01 25.62 -0.18
N GLN A 356 11.66 24.60 0.57
CA GLN A 356 11.84 23.19 0.19
C GLN A 356 11.08 22.85 -1.10
N TYR A 357 9.82 23.31 -1.21
CA TYR A 357 9.02 23.10 -2.41
C TYR A 357 9.66 23.74 -3.64
N ALA A 358 10.10 25.01 -3.53
CA ALA A 358 10.77 25.71 -4.62
C ALA A 358 12.08 25.02 -5.02
N GLU A 359 12.87 24.53 -4.06
CA GLU A 359 14.09 23.78 -4.31
C GLU A 359 13.81 22.50 -5.10
N VAL A 360 12.87 21.67 -4.65
CA VAL A 360 12.50 20.42 -5.34
C VAL A 360 11.98 20.69 -6.74
N ALA A 361 11.15 21.72 -6.91
CA ALA A 361 10.63 22.11 -8.23
C ALA A 361 11.77 22.47 -9.19
N ALA A 362 12.72 23.31 -8.74
CA ALA A 362 13.86 23.74 -9.53
C ALA A 362 14.79 22.55 -9.88
N GLU A 363 15.05 21.63 -8.94
CA GLU A 363 15.85 20.43 -9.20
C GLU A 363 15.22 19.55 -10.29
N ARG A 364 13.87 19.36 -10.24
CA ARG A 364 13.14 18.58 -11.25
C ARG A 364 13.13 19.24 -12.62
N GLU A 365 12.93 20.54 -12.69
CA GLU A 365 13.02 21.29 -13.95
C GLU A 365 14.42 21.19 -14.59
N ALA A 366 15.48 21.30 -13.78
CA ALA A 366 16.85 21.16 -14.27
C ALA A 366 17.15 19.77 -14.83
N LYS A 367 16.66 18.70 -14.17
CA LYS A 367 16.79 17.33 -14.66
C LYS A 367 16.05 17.13 -15.99
N GLN A 368 14.82 17.63 -16.13
CA GLN A 368 14.04 17.51 -17.36
C GLN A 368 14.71 18.23 -18.54
N GLN A 369 15.26 19.43 -18.30
CA GLN A 369 16.02 20.17 -19.32
C GLN A 369 17.29 19.44 -19.74
N GLY A 370 18.02 18.84 -18.80
CA GLY A 370 19.21 18.03 -19.06
C GLY A 370 18.94 16.78 -19.89
N GLN A 371 17.82 16.11 -19.65
CA GLN A 371 17.41 14.93 -20.43
C GLN A 371 17.00 15.30 -21.86
N ALA A 372 16.26 16.40 -22.05
CA ALA A 372 15.87 16.89 -23.36
C ALA A 372 17.08 17.30 -24.24
N THR A 373 18.16 17.76 -23.61
CA THR A 373 19.40 18.16 -24.33
C THR A 373 20.22 16.96 -24.78
N ASN A 374 20.14 15.82 -24.08
CA ASN A 374 20.88 14.60 -24.42
C ASN A 374 20.16 13.71 -25.45
N GLN A 375 18.90 13.99 -25.80
CA GLN A 375 18.11 13.25 -26.80
C GLN A 375 18.11 13.92 -28.19
N ASN A 376 18.74 15.07 -28.36
CA ASN A 376 18.99 15.79 -29.63
C ASN A 376 20.45 15.68 -30.04
#